data_d1ed143dcd13150d4ec9f9894c15d600
#
_entry.id   d1ed143dcd13150d4ec9f9894c15d600
#
_cell.length_a   1.000
_cell.length_b   1.000
_cell.length_c   1.000
_cell.angle_alpha   90.00
_cell.angle_beta   90.00
_cell.angle_gamma   90.00
#
_symmetry.space_group_name_H-M   'P 1'
#
loop_
_entity.id
_entity.type
_entity.pdbx_description
1 polymer ?
#
loop_
_entity_poly.entity_id
_entity_poly.type
_entity_poly.pdbx_seq_one_letter_code
_entity_poly.pdbx_strand_id
1 'polypeptide(L)'
;MSEYKYLSGFGSHFSSEDERYPNSLPVGQNSPQVCPYKLYAEQLSGSAFTAPRTENVRSWLYRKLPSAVHLPFQPFKGAEYFRQNWDEQPPNPNQLRWKPFDLPPKDGKRVDFVEGLHTVCGAGDPRSRHGLAIHIYSCNGSMDSSAFYNSDGDFLIVPQHGVLDIITEFGRMSVAPNEICVIPQGIRFAVNVDSPSRGYILEVYDGHFVLPDLGPIGANGLANPRDFETPVAWFDDRVVKDFEVISKFQGRLFVAKQNHTVFDVVAWHGNYVPFKYALSKFMVINSVSFDHCDPSIFTVLTCPSLRAGTAIADFVIFPPRWSVQEHTFRPPYYHRNCMSEFMGLILGKYEAKEDGFAAGGATLHSIMTPHGPDVKCFDGASNAKLVPERVAEGTQAFMFESSLSLAVTKWGEETCQKLDAAYYECWQALKNNFQITNN
;
A
#
# COMPACT_ATOMS: atom_id res chain seq x y z
N MET A 1 -22.05 8.60 -6.32
CA MET A 1 -20.80 9.35 -6.05
C MET A 1 -20.50 10.24 -7.24
N SER A 2 -20.16 11.52 -7.03
CA SER A 2 -19.66 12.38 -8.12
C SER A 2 -18.33 11.81 -8.63
N GLU A 3 -18.19 11.69 -9.93
CA GLU A 3 -16.96 11.24 -10.57
C GLU A 3 -15.88 12.31 -10.34
N TYR A 4 -14.80 11.96 -9.64
CA TYR A 4 -13.67 12.88 -9.41
C TYR A 4 -12.84 13.02 -10.68
N LYS A 5 -12.24 14.19 -10.86
CA LYS A 5 -11.32 14.47 -11.96
C LYS A 5 -9.89 14.14 -11.52
N TYR A 6 -9.10 13.60 -12.45
CA TYR A 6 -7.71 13.21 -12.21
C TYR A 6 -6.77 13.72 -13.31
N LEU A 7 -5.51 13.86 -12.94
CA LEU A 7 -4.38 14.08 -13.85
C LEU A 7 -3.67 12.75 -14.06
N SER A 8 -3.45 12.38 -15.31
CA SER A 8 -2.80 11.11 -15.68
C SER A 8 -1.29 11.26 -15.71
N GLY A 9 -0.57 10.29 -15.17
CA GLY A 9 0.89 10.20 -15.24
C GLY A 9 1.51 9.71 -13.93
N PHE A 10 2.77 9.26 -14.02
CA PHE A 10 3.58 8.85 -12.88
C PHE A 10 4.90 9.62 -12.88
N GLY A 11 5.28 10.19 -11.72
CA GLY A 11 6.53 10.94 -11.57
C GLY A 11 6.63 12.23 -12.39
N SER A 12 5.54 12.66 -13.00
CA SER A 12 5.47 13.88 -13.81
C SER A 12 5.35 15.13 -12.93
N HIS A 13 5.75 16.28 -13.49
CA HIS A 13 5.40 17.57 -12.93
C HIS A 13 3.99 17.94 -13.34
N PHE A 14 3.09 17.96 -12.36
CA PHE A 14 1.70 18.36 -12.54
C PHE A 14 1.49 19.81 -12.13
N SER A 15 0.41 20.40 -12.61
CA SER A 15 -0.12 21.68 -12.14
C SER A 15 -1.63 21.59 -12.09
N SER A 16 -2.23 22.08 -11.01
CA SER A 16 -3.68 22.06 -10.84
C SER A 16 -4.15 23.26 -10.03
N GLU A 17 -5.32 23.77 -10.41
CA GLU A 17 -6.04 24.85 -9.72
C GLU A 17 -7.46 24.39 -9.45
N ASP A 18 -8.03 24.79 -8.34
CA ASP A 18 -9.47 24.60 -8.10
C ASP A 18 -10.27 25.39 -9.13
N GLU A 19 -11.20 24.71 -9.82
CA GLU A 19 -11.97 25.33 -10.92
C GLU A 19 -12.79 26.56 -10.49
N ARG A 20 -13.07 26.70 -9.20
CA ARG A 20 -13.76 27.87 -8.63
C ARG A 20 -12.88 29.12 -8.57
N TYR A 21 -11.54 28.95 -8.61
CA TYR A 21 -10.55 30.02 -8.45
C TYR A 21 -9.44 29.93 -9.52
N PRO A 22 -9.77 30.17 -10.79
CA PRO A 22 -8.80 30.14 -11.89
C PRO A 22 -7.71 31.20 -11.72
N ASN A 23 -6.51 30.96 -12.24
CA ASN A 23 -5.34 31.80 -12.11
C ASN A 23 -4.82 31.94 -10.66
N SER A 24 -4.98 30.90 -9.86
CA SER A 24 -4.45 30.80 -8.50
C SER A 24 -2.97 30.47 -8.48
N LEU A 25 -2.44 29.83 -9.53
CA LEU A 25 -1.02 29.53 -9.67
C LEU A 25 -0.22 30.78 -10.04
N PRO A 26 0.87 31.09 -9.34
CA PRO A 26 1.81 32.10 -9.79
C PRO A 26 2.44 31.75 -11.14
N VAL A 27 2.69 32.74 -11.97
CA VAL A 27 3.32 32.57 -13.27
C VAL A 27 4.79 32.93 -13.18
N GLY A 28 5.68 32.06 -13.67
CA GLY A 28 7.12 32.31 -13.81
C GLY A 28 7.95 32.19 -12.53
N GLN A 29 7.33 32.04 -11.34
CA GLN A 29 8.04 31.90 -10.08
C GLN A 29 7.18 31.11 -9.05
N ASN A 30 7.82 30.51 -8.05
CA ASN A 30 7.12 29.71 -7.03
C ASN A 30 6.64 30.54 -5.84
N SER A 31 7.40 31.55 -5.44
CA SER A 31 7.13 32.35 -4.24
C SER A 31 7.19 33.84 -4.54
N PRO A 32 6.20 34.41 -5.25
CA PRO A 32 6.13 35.83 -5.50
C PRO A 32 5.94 36.61 -4.19
N GLN A 33 6.28 37.87 -4.18
CA GLN A 33 6.09 38.74 -3.01
C GLN A 33 4.63 38.73 -2.53
N VAL A 34 3.69 38.67 -3.47
CA VAL A 34 2.26 38.49 -3.20
C VAL A 34 1.71 37.45 -4.18
N CYS A 35 1.26 36.32 -3.66
CA CYS A 35 0.62 35.31 -4.49
C CYS A 35 -0.75 35.77 -5.00
N PRO A 36 -1.24 35.21 -6.12
CA PRO A 36 -2.63 35.36 -6.54
C PRO A 36 -3.59 35.07 -5.38
N TYR A 37 -4.69 35.78 -5.31
CA TYR A 37 -5.69 35.69 -4.24
C TYR A 37 -5.12 35.89 -2.82
N LYS A 38 -3.89 36.40 -2.67
CA LYS A 38 -3.18 36.56 -1.39
C LYS A 38 -2.98 35.22 -0.65
N LEU A 39 -2.87 34.12 -1.40
CA LEU A 39 -2.54 32.80 -0.87
C LEU A 39 -1.11 32.76 -0.32
N TYR A 40 -0.86 31.85 0.60
CA TYR A 40 0.49 31.55 1.09
C TYR A 40 1.12 30.47 0.23
N ALA A 41 2.34 30.71 -0.23
CA ALA A 41 3.16 29.70 -0.89
C ALA A 41 3.85 28.82 0.15
N GLU A 42 3.66 27.52 0.07
CA GLU A 42 4.28 26.54 0.94
C GLU A 42 4.91 25.43 0.10
N GLN A 43 6.17 25.08 0.38
CA GLN A 43 6.82 23.95 -0.28
C GLN A 43 6.70 22.71 0.59
N LEU A 44 6.21 21.62 0.01
CA LEU A 44 6.29 20.27 0.56
C LEU A 44 7.35 19.48 -0.21
N SER A 45 8.43 19.07 0.46
CA SER A 45 9.56 18.38 -0.15
C SER A 45 9.64 16.94 0.38
N GLY A 46 9.63 15.97 -0.54
CA GLY A 46 9.84 14.54 -0.23
C GLY A 46 11.32 14.13 -0.30
N SER A 47 12.20 15.02 -0.76
CA SER A 47 13.65 14.82 -0.78
C SER A 47 14.37 15.95 -0.06
N ALA A 48 15.65 15.75 0.27
CA ALA A 48 16.48 16.82 0.79
C ALA A 48 16.56 17.99 -0.22
N PHE A 49 16.65 19.24 0.25
CA PHE A 49 16.80 20.39 -0.64
C PHE A 49 18.04 20.32 -1.53
N THR A 50 19.05 19.60 -1.08
CA THR A 50 20.32 19.37 -1.78
C THR A 50 20.33 18.08 -2.62
N ALA A 51 19.21 17.37 -2.74
CA ALA A 51 19.13 16.19 -3.59
C ALA A 51 19.47 16.52 -5.05
N PRO A 52 20.09 15.58 -5.80
CA PRO A 52 20.32 15.75 -7.22
C PRO A 52 19.02 16.07 -7.97
N ARG A 53 19.10 16.86 -9.04
CA ARG A 53 17.92 17.28 -9.79
C ARG A 53 17.04 16.11 -10.26
N THR A 54 17.63 15.00 -10.61
CA THR A 54 16.94 13.78 -11.07
C THR A 54 16.19 13.04 -9.96
N GLU A 55 16.55 13.28 -8.70
CA GLU A 55 16.00 12.60 -7.52
C GLU A 55 15.17 13.57 -6.65
N ASN A 56 15.21 14.87 -6.96
CA ASN A 56 14.50 15.87 -6.18
C ASN A 56 13.01 15.81 -6.45
N VAL A 57 12.23 15.52 -5.40
CA VAL A 57 10.78 15.50 -5.44
C VAL A 57 10.21 16.54 -4.48
N ARG A 58 9.34 17.40 -4.99
CA ARG A 58 8.71 18.48 -4.24
C ARG A 58 7.46 18.98 -4.93
N SER A 59 6.58 19.59 -4.15
CA SER A 59 5.41 20.33 -4.66
C SER A 59 5.29 21.67 -3.95
N TRP A 60 4.77 22.65 -4.67
CA TRP A 60 4.40 23.96 -4.16
C TRP A 60 2.89 24.01 -3.99
N LEU A 61 2.46 24.36 -2.79
CA LEU A 61 1.07 24.45 -2.38
C LEU A 61 0.72 25.92 -2.16
N TYR A 62 -0.37 26.38 -2.76
CA TYR A 62 -0.89 27.73 -2.60
C TYR A 62 -2.18 27.64 -1.80
N ARG A 63 -2.11 28.04 -0.53
CA ARG A 63 -3.10 27.73 0.47
C ARG A 63 -3.57 28.95 1.26
N LYS A 64 -4.73 28.81 1.90
CA LYS A 64 -5.36 29.91 2.67
C LYS A 64 -4.58 30.23 3.93
N LEU A 65 -4.04 29.24 4.64
CA LEU A 65 -3.22 29.38 5.84
C LEU A 65 -2.05 28.40 5.81
N PRO A 66 -0.84 28.83 6.22
CA PRO A 66 0.31 27.94 6.29
C PRO A 66 0.05 26.75 7.23
N SER A 67 0.63 25.60 6.90
CA SER A 67 0.50 24.37 7.71
C SER A 67 1.05 24.52 9.14
N ALA A 68 1.84 25.53 9.41
CA ALA A 68 2.36 25.88 10.73
C ALA A 68 1.31 26.50 11.68
N VAL A 69 0.11 26.84 11.19
CA VAL A 69 -0.93 27.49 12.00
C VAL A 69 -1.75 26.43 12.73
N HIS A 70 -1.24 25.91 13.82
CA HIS A 70 -1.89 24.97 14.72
C HIS A 70 -1.39 25.12 16.15
N LEU A 71 -2.14 24.61 17.13
CA LEU A 71 -1.69 24.51 18.53
C LEU A 71 -0.60 23.43 18.68
N PRO A 72 0.20 23.45 19.77
CA PRO A 72 1.22 22.43 19.98
C PRO A 72 0.66 21.01 20.00
N PHE A 73 1.40 20.07 19.43
CA PHE A 73 1.08 18.65 19.45
C PHE A 73 1.07 18.07 20.88
N GLN A 74 0.09 17.25 21.15
CA GLN A 74 -0.05 16.45 22.37
C GLN A 74 -0.13 14.96 21.99
N PRO A 75 0.23 14.02 22.88
CA PRO A 75 0.05 12.60 22.63
C PRO A 75 -1.41 12.27 22.26
N PHE A 76 -1.61 11.56 21.16
CA PHE A 76 -2.93 11.07 20.76
C PHE A 76 -3.32 9.83 21.57
N LYS A 77 -4.55 9.80 22.06
CA LYS A 77 -5.11 8.67 22.82
C LYS A 77 -6.08 7.89 21.93
N GLY A 78 -5.56 6.99 21.15
CA GLY A 78 -6.33 6.15 20.22
C GLY A 78 -5.40 5.24 19.45
N ALA A 79 -5.95 4.36 18.62
CA ALA A 79 -5.19 3.43 17.77
C ALA A 79 -4.11 2.64 18.55
N GLU A 80 -4.50 1.99 19.63
CA GLU A 80 -3.61 1.30 20.56
C GLU A 80 -2.64 0.33 19.90
N TYR A 81 -3.09 -0.34 18.83
CA TYR A 81 -2.33 -1.36 18.09
C TYR A 81 -1.61 -0.82 16.85
N PHE A 82 -1.71 0.46 16.57
CA PHE A 82 -0.95 1.12 15.52
C PHE A 82 0.40 1.60 16.07
N ARG A 83 1.30 0.64 16.28
CA ARG A 83 2.62 0.88 16.88
C ARG A 83 3.64 -0.14 16.41
N GLN A 84 4.91 0.24 16.50
CA GLN A 84 6.06 -0.55 16.10
C GLN A 84 6.83 -0.97 17.35
N ASN A 85 6.53 -2.16 17.86
CA ASN A 85 7.27 -2.77 18.95
C ASN A 85 7.66 -4.19 18.49
N TRP A 86 8.79 -4.29 17.81
CA TRP A 86 9.28 -5.53 17.23
C TRP A 86 9.81 -6.54 18.23
N ASP A 87 10.12 -6.11 19.44
CA ASP A 87 10.65 -6.94 20.51
C ASP A 87 9.55 -7.43 21.48
N GLU A 88 8.28 -7.16 21.19
CA GLU A 88 7.15 -7.54 22.04
C GLU A 88 6.87 -9.05 22.02
N GLN A 89 7.17 -9.72 20.90
CA GLN A 89 7.05 -11.15 20.71
C GLN A 89 8.38 -11.77 20.27
N PRO A 90 8.66 -13.03 20.64
CA PRO A 90 9.83 -13.74 20.13
C PRO A 90 9.70 -13.94 18.62
N PRO A 91 10.84 -14.02 17.88
CA PRO A 91 10.82 -14.31 16.45
C PRO A 91 10.11 -15.62 16.14
N ASN A 92 9.25 -15.62 15.12
CA ASN A 92 8.49 -16.79 14.69
C ASN A 92 8.93 -17.23 13.28
N PRO A 93 9.67 -18.36 13.13
CA PRO A 93 10.17 -18.83 11.83
C PRO A 93 9.17 -19.67 11.05
N ASN A 94 7.95 -19.83 11.53
CA ASN A 94 6.93 -20.65 10.88
C ASN A 94 6.27 -19.91 9.71
N GLN A 95 5.65 -20.69 8.82
CA GLN A 95 4.66 -20.16 7.87
C GLN A 95 3.45 -19.66 8.67
N LEU A 96 3.07 -18.40 8.45
CA LEU A 96 1.94 -17.79 9.13
C LEU A 96 0.80 -17.52 8.14
N ARG A 97 -0.43 -17.77 8.59
CA ARG A 97 -1.65 -17.45 7.85
C ARG A 97 -2.70 -16.86 8.80
N TRP A 98 -3.30 -15.75 8.38
CA TRP A 98 -4.42 -15.12 9.07
C TRP A 98 -5.71 -15.37 8.30
N LYS A 99 -6.74 -15.79 9.01
CA LYS A 99 -8.13 -15.74 8.54
C LYS A 99 -8.52 -14.28 8.28
N PRO A 100 -9.58 -14.01 7.50
CA PRO A 100 -10.01 -12.64 7.24
C PRO A 100 -10.15 -11.83 8.54
N PHE A 101 -9.52 -10.64 8.55
CA PHE A 101 -9.62 -9.71 9.66
C PHE A 101 -11.06 -9.18 9.78
N ASP A 102 -11.47 -8.81 11.00
CA ASP A 102 -12.86 -8.41 11.23
C ASP A 102 -13.17 -7.05 10.59
N LEU A 103 -14.41 -6.94 10.13
CA LEU A 103 -15.03 -5.66 9.80
C LEU A 103 -15.82 -5.17 11.02
N PRO A 104 -15.72 -3.88 11.39
CA PRO A 104 -16.57 -3.36 12.46
C PRO A 104 -18.03 -3.40 12.00
N PRO A 105 -18.99 -3.72 12.88
CA PRO A 105 -20.40 -3.71 12.56
C PRO A 105 -20.82 -2.32 12.05
N LYS A 106 -21.71 -2.28 11.03
CA LYS A 106 -22.20 -1.02 10.46
C LYS A 106 -22.82 -0.09 11.51
N ASP A 107 -23.60 -0.66 12.41
CA ASP A 107 -24.28 0.05 13.49
C ASP A 107 -23.56 -0.09 14.85
N GLY A 108 -22.28 -0.48 14.82
CA GLY A 108 -21.44 -0.61 16.00
C GLY A 108 -20.84 0.70 16.48
N LYS A 109 -19.93 0.60 17.45
CA LYS A 109 -19.11 1.75 17.84
C LYS A 109 -18.43 2.32 16.59
N ARG A 110 -18.51 3.63 16.40
CA ARG A 110 -17.79 4.32 15.33
C ARG A 110 -16.30 4.19 15.52
N VAL A 111 -15.61 3.75 14.49
CA VAL A 111 -14.16 3.61 14.39
C VAL A 111 -13.74 4.26 13.08
N ASP A 112 -12.99 5.34 13.14
CA ASP A 112 -12.46 5.98 11.94
C ASP A 112 -11.21 5.24 11.41
N PHE A 113 -10.66 5.75 10.30
CA PHE A 113 -9.52 5.12 9.64
C PHE A 113 -8.29 5.02 10.57
N VAL A 114 -7.96 6.08 11.33
CA VAL A 114 -6.79 6.09 12.23
C VAL A 114 -7.00 5.19 13.43
N GLU A 115 -8.17 5.25 14.05
CA GLU A 115 -8.53 4.39 15.18
C GLU A 115 -8.56 2.91 14.78
N GLY A 116 -8.88 2.62 13.52
CA GLY A 116 -8.96 1.27 12.96
C GLY A 116 -7.63 0.72 12.44
N LEU A 117 -6.50 1.41 12.63
CA LEU A 117 -5.18 0.95 12.22
C LEU A 117 -4.57 -0.03 13.23
N HIS A 118 -4.11 -1.18 12.71
CA HIS A 118 -3.48 -2.24 13.49
C HIS A 118 -2.21 -2.73 12.80
N THR A 119 -1.07 -2.66 13.46
CA THR A 119 0.20 -3.16 12.90
C THR A 119 0.28 -4.67 13.05
N VAL A 120 0.48 -5.38 11.95
CA VAL A 120 0.61 -6.84 11.91
C VAL A 120 2.06 -7.27 12.10
N CYS A 121 2.95 -6.72 11.28
CA CYS A 121 4.37 -7.06 11.27
C CYS A 121 5.19 -5.91 10.69
N GLY A 122 6.51 -6.01 10.82
CA GLY A 122 7.42 -5.04 10.25
C GLY A 122 8.86 -5.25 10.73
N ALA A 123 9.73 -4.33 10.34
CA ALA A 123 11.13 -4.30 10.73
C ALA A 123 11.71 -2.89 10.61
N GLY A 124 12.78 -2.62 11.33
CA GLY A 124 13.49 -1.35 11.28
C GLY A 124 12.90 -0.28 12.21
N ASP A 125 13.35 0.94 12.02
CA ASP A 125 13.03 2.06 12.92
C ASP A 125 12.83 3.34 12.09
N PRO A 126 11.68 4.02 12.20
CA PRO A 126 11.43 5.28 11.48
C PRO A 126 12.42 6.39 11.84
N ARG A 127 13.01 6.40 13.03
CA ARG A 127 14.04 7.39 13.42
C ARG A 127 15.34 7.21 12.62
N SER A 128 15.69 5.98 12.28
CA SER A 128 16.84 5.67 11.43
C SER A 128 16.51 5.79 9.94
N ARG A 129 15.24 6.03 9.60
CA ARG A 129 14.72 6.08 8.23
C ARG A 129 15.07 4.81 7.45
N HIS A 130 14.89 3.66 8.09
CA HIS A 130 15.11 2.36 7.46
C HIS A 130 14.13 1.35 8.00
N GLY A 131 13.39 0.71 7.11
CA GLY A 131 12.42 -0.31 7.50
C GLY A 131 11.04 -0.11 6.87
N LEU A 132 10.14 -0.95 7.33
CA LEU A 132 8.74 -0.93 6.94
C LEU A 132 7.84 -1.43 8.07
N ALA A 133 6.55 -1.15 7.93
CA ALA A 133 5.50 -1.81 8.71
C ALA A 133 4.32 -2.18 7.80
N ILE A 134 3.65 -3.27 8.12
CA ILE A 134 2.44 -3.71 7.45
C ILE A 134 1.28 -3.62 8.43
N HIS A 135 0.23 -2.91 8.01
CA HIS A 135 -0.94 -2.66 8.83
C HIS A 135 -2.21 -3.17 8.16
N ILE A 136 -3.19 -3.46 8.98
CA ILE A 136 -4.59 -3.59 8.57
C ILE A 136 -5.32 -2.33 9.01
N TYR A 137 -6.15 -1.77 8.15
CA TYR A 137 -7.17 -0.82 8.57
C TYR A 137 -8.55 -1.50 8.54
N SER A 138 -9.39 -1.15 9.49
CA SER A 138 -10.76 -1.64 9.60
C SER A 138 -11.62 -0.56 10.25
N CYS A 139 -12.47 0.11 9.47
CA CYS A 139 -13.22 1.28 9.91
C CYS A 139 -14.67 1.26 9.42
N ASN A 140 -15.57 1.95 10.16
CA ASN A 140 -16.97 2.16 9.81
C ASN A 140 -17.41 3.64 9.96
N GLY A 141 -16.47 4.53 10.23
CA GLY A 141 -16.71 5.96 10.43
C GLY A 141 -15.77 6.82 9.60
N SER A 142 -16.26 7.97 9.18
CA SER A 142 -15.50 8.96 8.39
C SER A 142 -14.72 9.93 9.28
N MET A 143 -13.61 10.49 8.78
CA MET A 143 -12.82 11.52 9.46
C MET A 143 -13.36 12.91 9.15
N ASP A 144 -14.50 13.28 9.76
CA ASP A 144 -15.26 14.50 9.40
C ASP A 144 -14.56 15.82 9.81
N SER A 145 -13.83 15.79 10.92
CA SER A 145 -13.19 16.98 11.52
C SER A 145 -11.74 16.70 11.94
N SER A 146 -11.11 15.73 11.29
CA SER A 146 -9.71 15.38 11.52
C SER A 146 -9.01 15.08 10.21
N ALA A 147 -7.69 15.16 10.24
CA ALA A 147 -6.81 14.69 9.18
C ALA A 147 -5.64 13.96 9.82
N PHE A 148 -5.05 13.07 9.06
CA PHE A 148 -3.86 12.32 9.42
C PHE A 148 -2.72 12.63 8.46
N TYR A 149 -1.49 12.61 8.93
CA TYR A 149 -0.31 12.53 8.09
C TYR A 149 0.77 11.66 8.74
N ASN A 150 1.54 11.01 7.89
CA ASN A 150 2.65 10.18 8.33
C ASN A 150 3.97 10.93 8.13
N SER A 151 4.65 11.32 9.23
CA SER A 151 5.98 11.92 9.17
C SER A 151 7.09 10.89 9.03
N ASP A 152 6.79 9.61 9.21
CA ASP A 152 7.77 8.53 9.24
C ASP A 152 8.04 7.95 7.83
N GLY A 153 7.05 8.02 6.92
CA GLY A 153 7.21 7.46 5.58
C GLY A 153 5.95 7.50 4.71
N ASP A 154 6.02 6.82 3.57
CA ASP A 154 4.92 6.69 2.63
C ASP A 154 3.95 5.59 3.04
N PHE A 155 2.66 5.76 2.73
CA PHE A 155 1.64 4.71 2.79
C PHE A 155 1.25 4.25 1.40
N LEU A 156 1.32 2.96 1.12
CA LEU A 156 0.64 2.29 0.02
C LEU A 156 -0.58 1.59 0.60
N ILE A 157 -1.78 2.00 0.19
CA ILE A 157 -3.06 1.53 0.72
C ILE A 157 -3.72 0.62 -0.30
N VAL A 158 -4.14 -0.57 0.14
CA VAL A 158 -4.78 -1.61 -0.68
C VAL A 158 -6.17 -1.90 -0.11
N PRO A 159 -7.24 -1.26 -0.59
CA PRO A 159 -8.59 -1.57 -0.18
C PRO A 159 -8.98 -3.01 -0.54
N GLN A 160 -9.55 -3.73 0.41
CA GLN A 160 -10.06 -5.08 0.20
C GLN A 160 -11.59 -5.11 0.26
N HIS A 161 -12.21 -4.34 1.14
CA HIS A 161 -13.66 -4.25 1.29
C HIS A 161 -14.06 -2.79 1.54
N GLY A 162 -15.10 -2.34 0.84
CA GLY A 162 -15.54 -0.95 0.89
C GLY A 162 -14.69 -0.01 0.05
N VAL A 163 -15.25 1.10 -0.33
CA VAL A 163 -14.60 2.19 -1.08
C VAL A 163 -14.13 3.24 -0.10
N LEU A 164 -12.91 3.74 -0.28
CA LEU A 164 -12.38 4.87 0.46
C LEU A 164 -12.57 6.15 -0.36
N ASP A 165 -13.21 7.16 0.22
CA ASP A 165 -13.22 8.53 -0.28
C ASP A 165 -12.14 9.32 0.48
N ILE A 166 -11.01 9.54 -0.18
CA ILE A 166 -9.81 10.13 0.43
C ILE A 166 -9.72 11.59 0.02
N ILE A 167 -9.74 12.48 1.01
CA ILE A 167 -9.48 13.90 0.83
C ILE A 167 -8.02 14.15 1.20
N THR A 168 -7.27 14.79 0.30
CA THR A 168 -5.88 15.19 0.54
C THR A 168 -5.71 16.70 0.37
N GLU A 169 -4.55 17.24 0.74
CA GLU A 169 -4.18 18.63 0.43
C GLU A 169 -4.09 18.91 -1.08
N PHE A 170 -4.03 17.87 -1.91
CA PHE A 170 -3.94 17.97 -3.38
C PHE A 170 -5.30 17.84 -4.08
N GLY A 171 -6.33 17.37 -3.39
CA GLY A 171 -7.65 17.10 -3.91
C GLY A 171 -8.22 15.78 -3.40
N ARG A 172 -9.20 15.21 -4.12
CA ARG A 172 -9.98 14.06 -3.68
C ARG A 172 -9.74 12.84 -4.56
N MET A 173 -9.70 11.66 -3.93
CA MET A 173 -9.57 10.37 -4.62
C MET A 173 -10.61 9.39 -4.10
N SER A 174 -11.27 8.68 -5.01
CA SER A 174 -12.06 7.49 -4.69
C SER A 174 -11.22 6.26 -4.98
N VAL A 175 -11.04 5.39 -4.00
CA VAL A 175 -10.19 4.19 -4.12
C VAL A 175 -11.01 2.96 -3.74
N ALA A 176 -11.30 2.13 -4.73
CA ALA A 176 -12.12 0.93 -4.59
C ALA A 176 -11.25 -0.33 -4.39
N PRO A 177 -11.81 -1.47 -3.93
CA PRO A 177 -11.14 -2.75 -4.04
C PRO A 177 -10.65 -3.02 -5.47
N ASN A 178 -9.47 -3.61 -5.60
CA ASN A 178 -8.72 -3.77 -6.85
C ASN A 178 -8.11 -2.47 -7.44
N GLU A 179 -8.06 -1.43 -6.63
CA GLU A 179 -7.22 -0.25 -6.84
C GLU A 179 -6.25 -0.12 -5.66
N ILE A 180 -5.19 0.65 -5.86
CA ILE A 180 -4.27 1.07 -4.79
C ILE A 180 -4.15 2.58 -4.81
N CYS A 181 -3.75 3.15 -3.68
CA CYS A 181 -3.23 4.52 -3.66
C CYS A 181 -1.97 4.63 -2.81
N VAL A 182 -1.13 5.59 -3.17
CA VAL A 182 0.04 5.97 -2.38
C VAL A 182 -0.16 7.39 -1.87
N ILE A 183 -0.03 7.54 -0.56
CA ILE A 183 0.04 8.83 0.11
C ILE A 183 1.48 9.03 0.57
N PRO A 184 2.27 9.85 -0.12
CA PRO A 184 3.66 10.15 0.25
C PRO A 184 3.79 10.81 1.62
N GLN A 185 4.96 10.64 2.24
CA GLN A 185 5.33 11.18 3.55
C GLN A 185 4.95 12.66 3.70
N GLY A 186 4.29 13.01 4.79
CA GLY A 186 3.95 14.38 5.16
C GLY A 186 2.67 14.94 4.53
N ILE A 187 2.09 14.29 3.53
CA ILE A 187 0.82 14.72 2.93
C ILE A 187 -0.32 14.46 3.91
N ARG A 188 -1.12 15.49 4.20
CA ARG A 188 -2.28 15.40 5.06
C ARG A 188 -3.48 14.87 4.30
N PHE A 189 -4.19 13.92 4.91
CA PHE A 189 -5.37 13.32 4.30
C PHE A 189 -6.42 12.92 5.35
N ALA A 190 -7.65 12.77 4.91
CA ALA A 190 -8.74 12.16 5.66
C ALA A 190 -9.40 11.08 4.82
N VAL A 191 -9.92 10.06 5.48
CA VAL A 191 -10.62 8.94 4.85
C VAL A 191 -12.08 8.97 5.26
N ASN A 192 -12.98 9.02 4.28
CA ASN A 192 -14.41 8.89 4.48
C ASN A 192 -14.90 7.55 3.93
N VAL A 193 -15.90 6.99 4.58
CA VAL A 193 -16.49 5.70 4.22
C VAL A 193 -18.01 5.75 4.34
N ASP A 194 -18.71 5.18 3.35
CA ASP A 194 -20.17 5.05 3.37
C ASP A 194 -20.64 3.73 4.04
N SER A 195 -19.72 2.80 4.21
CA SER A 195 -19.96 1.48 4.80
C SER A 195 -18.68 0.97 5.48
N PRO A 196 -18.77 -0.07 6.34
CA PRO A 196 -17.59 -0.69 6.90
C PRO A 196 -16.57 -1.03 5.82
N SER A 197 -15.32 -0.67 6.05
CA SER A 197 -14.23 -0.82 5.09
C SER A 197 -13.02 -1.45 5.77
N ARG A 198 -12.29 -2.26 4.99
CA ARG A 198 -11.09 -2.95 5.43
C ARG A 198 -10.09 -3.05 4.28
N GLY A 199 -8.82 -3.05 4.62
CA GLY A 199 -7.73 -3.26 3.68
C GLY A 199 -6.38 -3.31 4.37
N TYR A 200 -5.35 -3.25 3.55
CA TYR A 200 -3.96 -3.41 3.96
C TYR A 200 -3.19 -2.13 3.68
N ILE A 201 -2.16 -1.87 4.48
CA ILE A 201 -1.27 -0.75 4.27
C ILE A 201 0.16 -1.24 4.38
N LEU A 202 0.96 -0.89 3.40
CA LEU A 202 2.42 -0.98 3.46
C LEU A 202 2.98 0.41 3.75
N GLU A 203 3.64 0.55 4.87
CA GLU A 203 4.39 1.75 5.25
C GLU A 203 5.89 1.52 5.02
N VAL A 204 6.56 2.45 4.36
CA VAL A 204 8.01 2.41 4.16
C VAL A 204 8.65 3.65 4.78
N TYR A 205 9.76 3.48 5.53
CA TYR A 205 10.39 4.57 6.30
C TYR A 205 11.49 5.31 5.56
N ASP A 206 11.92 4.79 4.43
CA ASP A 206 12.95 5.41 3.60
C ASP A 206 12.59 5.30 2.12
N GLY A 207 12.93 6.32 1.34
CA GLY A 207 12.60 6.38 -0.07
C GLY A 207 11.11 6.57 -0.35
N HIS A 208 10.76 6.41 -1.61
CA HIS A 208 9.42 6.54 -2.15
C HIS A 208 9.13 5.39 -3.11
N PHE A 209 7.85 5.09 -3.32
CA PHE A 209 7.44 4.12 -4.33
C PHE A 209 7.70 4.68 -5.73
N VAL A 210 8.41 3.89 -6.53
CA VAL A 210 8.75 4.17 -7.93
C VAL A 210 8.34 3.00 -8.82
N LEU A 211 8.33 3.22 -10.14
CA LEU A 211 8.16 2.12 -11.09
C LEU A 211 9.40 1.22 -11.06
N PRO A 212 9.23 -0.11 -11.13
CA PRO A 212 10.35 -1.05 -11.15
C PRO A 212 11.19 -0.92 -12.43
N ASP A 213 12.45 -1.31 -12.35
CA ASP A 213 13.29 -1.48 -13.54
C ASP A 213 12.70 -2.61 -14.40
N LEU A 214 12.48 -2.33 -15.67
CA LEU A 214 11.88 -3.30 -16.60
C LEU A 214 12.83 -4.44 -16.99
N GLY A 215 14.15 -4.24 -16.86
CA GLY A 215 15.15 -5.25 -17.19
C GLY A 215 14.90 -5.93 -18.54
N PRO A 216 14.87 -7.27 -18.58
CA PRO A 216 14.66 -8.01 -19.83
C PRO A 216 13.23 -7.90 -20.41
N ILE A 217 12.24 -7.40 -19.67
CA ILE A 217 10.87 -7.19 -20.15
C ILE A 217 10.83 -6.07 -21.19
N GLY A 218 11.70 -5.06 -21.06
CA GLY A 218 11.74 -3.90 -21.94
C GLY A 218 10.67 -2.85 -21.61
N ALA A 219 10.36 -1.96 -22.55
CA ALA A 219 9.59 -0.75 -22.31
C ALA A 219 8.06 -0.94 -22.25
N ASN A 220 7.52 -2.09 -22.68
CA ASN A 220 6.09 -2.28 -22.91
C ASN A 220 5.42 -3.23 -21.90
N GLY A 221 6.08 -3.58 -20.82
CA GLY A 221 5.52 -4.45 -19.78
C GLY A 221 5.10 -3.67 -18.55
N LEU A 222 4.48 -4.39 -17.56
CA LEU A 222 4.19 -3.92 -16.22
C LEU A 222 3.14 -2.77 -16.17
N ALA A 223 3.18 -1.99 -15.08
CA ALA A 223 2.30 -0.83 -14.92
C ALA A 223 2.71 0.32 -15.85
N ASN A 224 1.76 0.83 -16.64
CA ASN A 224 2.04 1.93 -17.56
C ASN A 224 1.93 3.27 -16.80
N PRO A 225 2.89 4.19 -16.90
CA PRO A 225 2.85 5.49 -16.23
C PRO A 225 1.57 6.29 -16.48
N ARG A 226 0.99 6.21 -17.68
CA ARG A 226 -0.24 6.93 -18.03
C ARG A 226 -1.48 6.48 -17.26
N ASP A 227 -1.44 5.28 -16.67
CA ASP A 227 -2.59 4.68 -15.98
C ASP A 227 -2.64 5.04 -14.48
N PHE A 228 -1.62 5.76 -14.00
CA PHE A 228 -1.61 6.36 -12.67
C PHE A 228 -2.36 7.68 -12.69
N GLU A 229 -3.09 7.94 -11.63
CA GLU A 229 -4.00 9.08 -11.51
C GLU A 229 -3.70 9.88 -10.24
N THR A 230 -3.49 11.20 -10.40
CA THR A 230 -3.29 12.18 -9.31
C THR A 230 -4.53 13.06 -9.21
N PRO A 231 -5.02 13.45 -8.00
CA PRO A 231 -6.22 14.25 -7.87
C PRO A 231 -6.04 15.66 -8.44
N VAL A 232 -7.12 16.23 -8.95
CA VAL A 232 -7.19 17.66 -9.31
C VAL A 232 -7.37 18.48 -8.05
N ALA A 233 -6.77 19.68 -7.99
CA ALA A 233 -6.89 20.58 -6.87
C ALA A 233 -8.36 20.83 -6.48
N TRP A 234 -8.61 20.67 -5.22
CA TRP A 234 -9.90 20.94 -4.58
C TRP A 234 -9.66 21.33 -3.13
N PHE A 235 -10.30 22.37 -2.66
CA PHE A 235 -10.22 22.75 -1.26
C PHE A 235 -11.56 22.72 -0.57
N ASP A 236 -11.53 22.46 0.74
CA ASP A 236 -12.67 22.52 1.64
C ASP A 236 -12.88 23.97 2.09
N ASP A 237 -14.08 24.50 1.90
CA ASP A 237 -14.47 25.86 2.29
C ASP A 237 -15.26 25.90 3.60
N ARG A 238 -15.48 24.75 4.26
CA ARG A 238 -16.20 24.70 5.54
C ARG A 238 -15.45 25.46 6.63
N VAL A 239 -16.20 26.17 7.45
CA VAL A 239 -15.71 26.74 8.69
C VAL A 239 -15.73 25.65 9.75
N VAL A 240 -14.56 25.18 10.16
CA VAL A 240 -14.40 24.10 11.16
C VAL A 240 -13.74 24.68 12.40
N LYS A 241 -14.30 24.35 13.56
CA LYS A 241 -13.66 24.62 14.87
C LYS A 241 -13.08 23.33 15.44
N ASP A 242 -12.00 23.45 16.20
CA ASP A 242 -11.35 22.33 16.86
C ASP A 242 -10.99 21.17 15.90
N PHE A 243 -10.57 21.50 14.68
CA PHE A 243 -10.09 20.51 13.71
C PHE A 243 -8.83 19.82 14.23
N GLU A 244 -8.80 18.50 14.20
CA GLU A 244 -7.70 17.70 14.72
C GLU A 244 -6.74 17.29 13.61
N VAL A 245 -5.47 17.59 13.79
CA VAL A 245 -4.38 17.14 12.92
C VAL A 245 -3.59 16.06 13.64
N ILE A 246 -3.77 14.82 13.22
CA ILE A 246 -3.12 13.64 13.80
C ILE A 246 -1.83 13.38 13.03
N SER A 247 -0.72 13.29 13.74
CA SER A 247 0.60 13.01 13.17
C SER A 247 1.15 11.69 13.69
N LYS A 248 1.61 10.81 12.79
CA LYS A 248 2.52 9.73 13.16
C LYS A 248 3.95 10.27 13.10
N PHE A 249 4.66 10.23 14.20
CA PHE A 249 6.02 10.74 14.35
C PHE A 249 6.85 9.82 15.24
N GLN A 250 7.94 9.28 14.68
CA GLN A 250 8.82 8.32 15.35
C GLN A 250 8.05 7.12 15.94
N GLY A 251 7.13 6.55 15.14
CA GLY A 251 6.31 5.39 15.52
C GLY A 251 5.23 5.66 16.55
N ARG A 252 4.93 6.92 16.86
CA ARG A 252 3.91 7.32 17.85
C ARG A 252 2.94 8.32 17.25
N LEU A 253 1.74 8.38 17.84
CA LEU A 253 0.70 9.31 17.40
C LEU A 253 0.63 10.54 18.31
N PHE A 254 0.46 11.68 17.67
CA PHE A 254 0.25 12.98 18.29
C PHE A 254 -0.93 13.68 17.61
N VAL A 255 -1.56 14.60 18.32
CA VAL A 255 -2.65 15.43 17.80
C VAL A 255 -2.43 16.91 18.11
N ALA A 256 -2.64 17.76 17.13
CA ALA A 256 -2.74 19.19 17.29
C ALA A 256 -4.13 19.69 16.90
N LYS A 257 -4.58 20.80 17.52
CA LYS A 257 -5.86 21.43 17.18
C LYS A 257 -5.64 22.73 16.43
N GLN A 258 -6.57 23.03 15.53
CA GLN A 258 -6.63 24.29 14.80
C GLN A 258 -8.08 24.67 14.46
N ASN A 259 -8.34 25.93 14.15
CA ASN A 259 -9.70 26.42 13.85
C ASN A 259 -9.96 26.56 12.34
N HIS A 260 -9.35 25.73 11.54
CA HIS A 260 -9.55 25.63 10.09
C HIS A 260 -9.22 24.22 9.62
N THR A 261 -9.73 23.83 8.46
CA THR A 261 -9.36 22.57 7.81
C THR A 261 -7.95 22.62 7.26
N VAL A 262 -7.26 21.49 7.16
CA VAL A 262 -5.97 21.37 6.46
C VAL A 262 -6.14 21.27 4.94
N PHE A 263 -7.36 21.01 4.47
CA PHE A 263 -7.70 20.88 3.05
C PHE A 263 -8.02 22.25 2.45
N ASP A 264 -7.11 23.19 2.58
CA ASP A 264 -7.26 24.60 2.22
C ASP A 264 -6.34 25.03 1.06
N VAL A 265 -5.74 24.08 0.35
CA VAL A 265 -4.88 24.29 -0.81
C VAL A 265 -5.72 24.56 -2.04
N VAL A 266 -5.66 25.77 -2.57
CA VAL A 266 -6.47 26.23 -3.73
C VAL A 266 -5.83 25.82 -5.05
N ALA A 267 -4.49 25.82 -5.09
CA ALA A 267 -3.72 25.42 -6.25
C ALA A 267 -2.39 24.80 -5.82
N TRP A 268 -1.84 23.95 -6.68
CA TRP A 268 -0.55 23.31 -6.44
C TRP A 268 0.14 22.94 -7.75
N HIS A 269 1.46 22.83 -7.73
CA HIS A 269 2.22 22.21 -8.80
C HIS A 269 3.42 21.45 -8.24
N GLY A 270 3.85 20.41 -8.91
CA GLY A 270 5.02 19.61 -8.53
C GLY A 270 4.95 18.15 -8.95
N ASN A 271 5.93 17.39 -8.50
CA ASN A 271 6.06 15.96 -8.74
C ASN A 271 6.01 15.11 -7.45
N TYR A 272 5.78 15.73 -6.30
CA TYR A 272 5.56 15.06 -5.02
C TYR A 272 4.08 15.12 -4.70
N VAL A 273 3.34 14.10 -5.11
CA VAL A 273 1.87 14.09 -5.14
C VAL A 273 1.33 12.73 -4.72
N PRO A 274 0.12 12.66 -4.14
CA PRO A 274 -0.57 11.40 -3.94
C PRO A 274 -1.07 10.88 -5.29
N PHE A 275 -1.17 9.56 -5.42
CA PHE A 275 -1.67 8.95 -6.65
C PHE A 275 -2.40 7.63 -6.38
N LYS A 276 -3.21 7.20 -7.35
CA LYS A 276 -3.89 5.90 -7.35
C LYS A 276 -3.61 5.16 -8.67
N TYR A 277 -3.82 3.83 -8.63
CA TYR A 277 -3.68 2.96 -9.79
C TYR A 277 -4.68 1.81 -9.74
N ALA A 278 -5.33 1.52 -10.86
CA ALA A 278 -6.24 0.39 -11.02
C ALA A 278 -5.45 -0.87 -11.41
N LEU A 279 -5.46 -1.91 -10.56
CA LEU A 279 -4.67 -3.13 -10.78
C LEU A 279 -5.10 -3.90 -12.03
N SER A 280 -6.35 -3.73 -12.49
CA SER A 280 -6.84 -4.31 -13.74
C SER A 280 -6.18 -3.77 -15.01
N LYS A 281 -5.46 -2.63 -14.91
CA LYS A 281 -4.72 -2.03 -16.02
C LYS A 281 -3.29 -2.58 -16.15
N PHE A 282 -2.85 -3.43 -15.22
CA PHE A 282 -1.52 -4.02 -15.27
C PHE A 282 -1.35 -4.90 -16.50
N MET A 283 -0.30 -4.65 -17.28
CA MET A 283 0.03 -5.45 -18.45
C MET A 283 0.78 -6.72 -18.02
N VAL A 284 0.05 -7.83 -17.95
CA VAL A 284 0.58 -9.10 -17.47
C VAL A 284 1.50 -9.73 -18.49
N ILE A 285 2.70 -10.12 -18.05
CA ILE A 285 3.64 -10.93 -18.83
C ILE A 285 3.81 -12.28 -18.13
N ASN A 286 3.81 -13.37 -18.88
CA ASN A 286 4.03 -14.71 -18.37
C ASN A 286 4.91 -15.50 -19.33
N SER A 287 5.48 -16.62 -18.89
CA SER A 287 6.22 -17.52 -19.78
C SER A 287 5.30 -18.13 -20.84
N VAL A 288 5.76 -18.18 -22.07
CA VAL A 288 5.01 -18.75 -23.20
C VAL A 288 5.56 -20.08 -23.70
N SER A 289 6.73 -20.51 -23.24
CA SER A 289 7.39 -21.76 -23.64
C SER A 289 7.31 -22.81 -22.54
N PHE A 290 8.13 -22.69 -21.56
CA PHE A 290 8.26 -23.60 -20.43
C PHE A 290 8.78 -22.84 -19.22
N ASP A 291 8.77 -23.48 -18.06
CA ASP A 291 9.12 -22.94 -16.76
C ASP A 291 8.19 -21.84 -16.23
N HIS A 292 8.18 -21.70 -14.93
CA HIS A 292 7.45 -20.64 -14.22
C HIS A 292 8.40 -19.47 -13.98
N CYS A 293 7.99 -18.28 -14.37
CA CYS A 293 8.76 -17.07 -14.10
C CYS A 293 8.70 -16.70 -12.61
N ASP A 294 9.77 -16.08 -12.11
CA ASP A 294 9.77 -15.48 -10.79
C ASP A 294 8.72 -14.35 -10.69
N PRO A 295 8.12 -14.13 -9.51
CA PRO A 295 7.03 -13.15 -9.35
C PRO A 295 7.45 -11.70 -9.58
N SER A 296 8.73 -11.40 -9.72
CA SER A 296 9.22 -10.05 -10.07
C SER A 296 8.60 -9.48 -11.36
N ILE A 297 8.17 -10.35 -12.30
CA ILE A 297 7.45 -9.91 -13.51
C ILE A 297 6.06 -9.34 -13.23
N PHE A 298 5.57 -9.44 -12.02
CA PHE A 298 4.28 -8.92 -11.58
C PHE A 298 4.42 -7.72 -10.65
N THR A 299 5.61 -7.13 -10.50
CA THR A 299 5.86 -5.96 -9.66
C THR A 299 5.21 -4.71 -10.25
N VAL A 300 4.32 -4.09 -9.49
CA VAL A 300 3.65 -2.83 -9.87
C VAL A 300 4.47 -1.63 -9.47
N LEU A 301 4.92 -1.61 -8.21
CA LEU A 301 5.73 -0.53 -7.62
C LEU A 301 6.84 -1.14 -6.75
N THR A 302 7.95 -0.44 -6.65
CA THR A 302 9.06 -0.78 -5.77
C THR A 302 9.47 0.41 -4.91
N CYS A 303 9.89 0.18 -3.68
CA CYS A 303 10.62 1.14 -2.87
C CYS A 303 12.08 0.64 -2.75
N PRO A 304 13.00 1.20 -3.53
CA PRO A 304 14.39 0.75 -3.54
C PRO A 304 15.08 0.90 -2.17
N SER A 305 15.91 -0.07 -1.82
CA SER A 305 16.79 0.02 -0.66
C SER A 305 18.05 0.83 -0.99
N LEU A 306 18.70 1.38 0.04
CA LEU A 306 20.04 1.95 -0.08
C LEU A 306 21.09 0.88 -0.51
N ARG A 307 20.80 -0.40 -0.27
CA ARG A 307 21.59 -1.52 -0.82
C ARG A 307 21.15 -1.74 -2.27
N ALA A 308 22.04 -1.49 -3.21
CA ALA A 308 21.78 -1.71 -4.63
C ALA A 308 21.32 -3.14 -4.93
N GLY A 309 20.36 -3.29 -5.82
CA GLY A 309 19.80 -4.58 -6.26
C GLY A 309 18.85 -5.25 -5.28
N THR A 310 18.36 -4.53 -4.28
CA THR A 310 17.31 -5.01 -3.37
C THR A 310 16.29 -3.90 -3.06
N ALA A 311 15.10 -4.27 -2.62
CA ALA A 311 14.04 -3.34 -2.23
C ALA A 311 13.80 -3.36 -0.71
N ILE A 312 13.43 -2.21 -0.15
CA ILE A 312 12.77 -2.14 1.16
C ILE A 312 11.46 -2.88 1.06
N ALA A 313 10.70 -2.59 -0.01
CA ALA A 313 9.47 -3.30 -0.31
C ALA A 313 9.13 -3.24 -1.80
N ASP A 314 8.65 -4.35 -2.33
CA ASP A 314 8.00 -4.47 -3.62
C ASP A 314 6.51 -4.70 -3.43
N PHE A 315 5.69 -4.06 -4.26
CA PHE A 315 4.28 -4.36 -4.37
C PHE A 315 4.05 -5.19 -5.63
N VAL A 316 3.75 -6.47 -5.42
CA VAL A 316 3.57 -7.49 -6.46
C VAL A 316 2.11 -7.91 -6.49
N ILE A 317 1.56 -8.19 -7.68
CA ILE A 317 0.19 -8.69 -7.82
C ILE A 317 0.16 -10.01 -8.58
N PHE A 318 -0.90 -10.80 -8.38
CA PHE A 318 -1.14 -12.06 -9.09
C PHE A 318 -2.48 -11.97 -9.83
N PRO A 319 -2.51 -11.25 -10.98
CA PRO A 319 -3.75 -10.98 -11.69
C PRO A 319 -4.17 -12.12 -12.60
N PRO A 320 -5.44 -12.10 -13.11
CA PRO A 320 -5.89 -13.01 -14.14
C PRO A 320 -4.97 -13.00 -15.37
N ARG A 321 -4.57 -14.20 -15.84
CA ARG A 321 -3.63 -14.36 -16.95
C ARG A 321 -3.80 -15.69 -17.68
N TRP A 322 -3.25 -15.77 -18.87
CA TRP A 322 -3.16 -17.03 -19.61
C TRP A 322 -1.93 -17.82 -19.16
N SER A 323 -2.13 -19.11 -18.89
CA SER A 323 -1.10 -20.12 -18.62
C SER A 323 -1.02 -21.04 -19.84
N VAL A 324 0.15 -21.07 -20.49
CA VAL A 324 0.35 -21.79 -21.77
C VAL A 324 1.63 -22.61 -21.79
N GLN A 325 2.42 -22.62 -20.71
CA GLN A 325 3.73 -23.28 -20.64
C GLN A 325 3.58 -24.78 -20.91
N GLU A 326 4.43 -25.30 -21.79
CA GLU A 326 4.52 -26.73 -22.13
C GLU A 326 5.38 -27.47 -21.11
N HIS A 327 5.05 -28.71 -20.79
CA HIS A 327 5.85 -29.60 -19.93
C HIS A 327 6.22 -29.03 -18.57
N THR A 328 5.41 -28.12 -18.04
CA THR A 328 5.75 -27.31 -16.87
C THR A 328 4.77 -27.53 -15.74
N PHE A 329 5.27 -27.63 -14.51
CA PHE A 329 4.46 -27.46 -13.31
C PHE A 329 4.06 -25.99 -13.21
N ARG A 330 2.79 -25.66 -13.50
CA ARG A 330 2.33 -24.28 -13.69
C ARG A 330 2.08 -23.46 -12.44
N PRO A 331 1.72 -24.04 -11.27
CA PRO A 331 1.67 -23.27 -10.03
C PRO A 331 3.03 -22.75 -9.60
N PRO A 332 3.11 -21.77 -8.68
CA PRO A 332 4.37 -21.41 -8.04
C PRO A 332 5.04 -22.65 -7.44
N TYR A 333 6.33 -22.79 -7.67
CA TYR A 333 7.13 -23.93 -7.19
C TYR A 333 7.42 -23.82 -5.69
N TYR A 334 7.81 -24.94 -5.03
CA TYR A 334 8.33 -24.89 -3.66
C TYR A 334 9.64 -24.11 -3.64
N HIS A 335 9.78 -23.17 -2.71
CA HIS A 335 10.98 -22.34 -2.61
C HIS A 335 11.27 -21.85 -1.19
N ARG A 336 12.42 -21.26 -1.06
CA ARG A 336 12.90 -20.49 0.10
C ARG A 336 13.51 -19.22 -0.46
N ASN A 337 12.97 -18.08 -0.10
CA ASN A 337 13.39 -16.78 -0.60
C ASN A 337 14.25 -16.05 0.44
N CYS A 338 15.26 -15.32 0.01
CA CYS A 338 16.01 -14.39 0.86
C CYS A 338 15.21 -13.11 1.22
N MET A 339 14.02 -12.97 0.68
CA MET A 339 13.07 -11.91 0.99
C MET A 339 11.95 -12.46 1.89
N SER A 340 11.31 -11.59 2.66
CA SER A 340 10.06 -11.88 3.36
C SER A 340 8.88 -11.58 2.46
N GLU A 341 7.87 -12.45 2.47
CA GLU A 341 6.69 -12.38 1.60
C GLU A 341 5.42 -12.28 2.45
N PHE A 342 4.82 -11.10 2.50
CA PHE A 342 3.50 -10.90 3.08
C PHE A 342 2.48 -10.84 1.95
N MET A 343 1.60 -11.85 1.87
CA MET A 343 0.54 -11.89 0.86
C MET A 343 -0.81 -11.51 1.47
N GLY A 344 -1.64 -10.84 0.66
CA GLY A 344 -3.05 -10.58 0.94
C GLY A 344 -3.94 -10.99 -0.23
N LEU A 345 -5.21 -11.25 0.05
CA LEU A 345 -6.20 -11.58 -0.97
C LEU A 345 -7.29 -10.50 -0.99
N ILE A 346 -7.37 -9.79 -2.12
CA ILE A 346 -8.38 -8.74 -2.33
C ILE A 346 -9.70 -9.39 -2.74
N LEU A 347 -9.69 -10.26 -3.76
CA LEU A 347 -10.86 -10.86 -4.37
C LEU A 347 -10.61 -12.35 -4.66
N GLY A 348 -11.68 -13.15 -4.65
CA GLY A 348 -11.69 -14.51 -5.17
C GLY A 348 -10.97 -15.53 -4.31
N LYS A 349 -10.28 -16.48 -4.98
CA LYS A 349 -9.50 -17.57 -4.37
C LYS A 349 -8.10 -17.62 -4.99
N TYR A 350 -7.09 -17.83 -4.17
CA TYR A 350 -5.71 -17.91 -4.64
C TYR A 350 -5.39 -19.28 -5.27
N GLU A 351 -4.76 -19.30 -6.44
CA GLU A 351 -4.53 -20.50 -7.26
C GLU A 351 -3.62 -21.56 -6.62
N ALA A 352 -2.69 -21.17 -5.77
CA ALA A 352 -1.76 -22.10 -5.10
C ALA A 352 -2.28 -22.68 -3.78
N LYS A 353 -3.47 -22.26 -3.33
CA LYS A 353 -4.09 -22.66 -2.07
C LYS A 353 -5.58 -22.84 -2.27
N GLU A 354 -6.03 -24.09 -2.38
CA GLU A 354 -7.43 -24.37 -2.66
C GLU A 354 -8.34 -24.04 -1.46
N ASP A 355 -7.83 -24.22 -0.25
CA ASP A 355 -8.56 -24.01 1.00
C ASP A 355 -7.82 -23.08 1.98
N GLY A 356 -8.56 -22.30 2.76
CA GLY A 356 -8.07 -21.59 3.94
C GLY A 356 -7.45 -20.21 3.70
N PHE A 357 -7.19 -19.78 2.46
CA PHE A 357 -6.75 -18.41 2.14
C PHE A 357 -7.92 -17.63 1.51
N ALA A 358 -8.63 -16.89 2.34
CA ALA A 358 -9.85 -16.16 1.96
C ALA A 358 -9.60 -14.65 1.83
N ALA A 359 -10.44 -13.99 1.02
CA ALA A 359 -10.38 -12.53 0.82
C ALA A 359 -10.47 -11.76 2.16
N GLY A 360 -9.52 -10.88 2.39
CA GLY A 360 -9.33 -10.15 3.65
C GLY A 360 -8.44 -10.86 4.67
N GLY A 361 -7.93 -12.07 4.37
CA GLY A 361 -6.88 -12.74 5.12
C GLY A 361 -5.48 -12.42 4.59
N ALA A 362 -4.46 -12.98 5.22
CA ALA A 362 -3.07 -12.79 4.86
C ALA A 362 -2.22 -14.04 5.12
N THR A 363 -1.02 -14.09 4.50
CA THR A 363 0.04 -15.03 4.86
C THR A 363 1.36 -14.27 5.03
N LEU A 364 2.25 -14.79 5.87
CA LEU A 364 3.63 -14.31 5.97
C LEU A 364 4.58 -15.51 5.91
N HIS A 365 5.49 -15.45 4.96
CA HIS A 365 6.64 -16.32 4.85
C HIS A 365 7.89 -15.46 5.00
N SER A 366 8.38 -15.36 6.22
CA SER A 366 9.56 -14.54 6.51
C SER A 366 10.82 -15.17 5.90
N ILE A 367 11.90 -14.44 5.85
CA ILE A 367 13.19 -14.82 5.23
C ILE A 367 13.48 -16.32 5.37
N MET A 368 13.75 -16.99 4.26
CA MET A 368 14.10 -18.42 4.18
C MET A 368 13.04 -19.40 4.69
N THR A 369 11.82 -18.96 5.02
CA THR A 369 10.74 -19.86 5.40
C THR A 369 10.27 -20.67 4.17
N PRO A 370 10.41 -22.03 4.18
CA PRO A 370 10.05 -22.85 3.03
C PRO A 370 8.53 -22.88 2.84
N HIS A 371 8.08 -22.70 1.61
CA HIS A 371 6.65 -22.76 1.27
C HIS A 371 6.42 -23.10 -0.21
N GLY A 372 5.17 -23.24 -0.60
CA GLY A 372 4.78 -23.57 -1.96
C GLY A 372 3.32 -24.05 -2.02
N PRO A 373 2.92 -24.70 -3.11
CA PRO A 373 1.55 -25.21 -3.27
C PRO A 373 1.19 -26.23 -2.18
N ASP A 374 -0.08 -26.26 -1.79
CA ASP A 374 -0.59 -27.32 -0.91
C ASP A 374 -0.67 -28.67 -1.65
N VAL A 375 -1.00 -29.74 -0.92
CA VAL A 375 -1.07 -31.10 -1.47
C VAL A 375 -2.06 -31.19 -2.64
N LYS A 376 -3.23 -30.59 -2.52
CA LYS A 376 -4.28 -30.67 -3.56
C LYS A 376 -3.84 -29.94 -4.84
N CYS A 377 -3.27 -28.75 -4.69
CA CYS A 377 -2.72 -27.98 -5.80
C CYS A 377 -1.57 -28.74 -6.48
N PHE A 378 -0.65 -29.34 -5.71
CA PHE A 378 0.44 -30.15 -6.24
C PHE A 378 -0.07 -31.37 -7.02
N ASP A 379 -0.96 -32.16 -6.45
CA ASP A 379 -1.49 -33.36 -7.10
C ASP A 379 -2.31 -32.99 -8.35
N GLY A 380 -3.15 -31.97 -8.27
CA GLY A 380 -3.94 -31.49 -9.40
C GLY A 380 -3.06 -31.01 -10.56
N ALA A 381 -2.09 -30.16 -10.29
CA ALA A 381 -1.21 -29.60 -11.31
C ALA A 381 -0.24 -30.61 -11.91
N SER A 382 0.25 -31.59 -11.11
CA SER A 382 1.13 -32.66 -11.58
C SER A 382 0.45 -33.61 -12.56
N ASN A 383 -0.88 -33.73 -12.49
CA ASN A 383 -1.67 -34.63 -13.32
C ASN A 383 -2.52 -33.88 -14.35
N ALA A 384 -2.44 -32.56 -14.43
CA ALA A 384 -3.25 -31.75 -15.32
C ALA A 384 -2.87 -31.97 -16.78
N LYS A 385 -3.87 -31.96 -17.69
CA LYS A 385 -3.63 -31.84 -19.11
C LYS A 385 -3.26 -30.39 -19.42
N LEU A 386 -2.03 -30.18 -19.92
CA LEU A 386 -1.54 -28.84 -20.24
C LEU A 386 -2.14 -28.34 -21.57
N VAL A 387 -3.17 -27.51 -21.43
CA VAL A 387 -3.81 -26.75 -22.52
C VAL A 387 -3.72 -25.27 -22.19
N PRO A 388 -3.91 -24.33 -23.14
CA PRO A 388 -4.09 -22.92 -22.79
C PRO A 388 -5.24 -22.74 -21.80
N GLU A 389 -4.96 -22.12 -20.66
CA GLU A 389 -5.89 -21.96 -19.56
C GLU A 389 -5.86 -20.55 -19.00
N ARG A 390 -7.03 -19.97 -18.72
CA ARG A 390 -7.14 -18.70 -18.01
C ARG A 390 -7.13 -18.95 -16.51
N VAL A 391 -6.04 -18.57 -15.84
CA VAL A 391 -5.88 -18.73 -14.39
C VAL A 391 -6.23 -17.46 -13.64
N ALA A 392 -6.56 -17.58 -12.36
CA ALA A 392 -6.90 -16.49 -11.45
C ALA A 392 -8.10 -15.62 -11.89
N GLU A 393 -9.00 -16.12 -12.73
CA GLU A 393 -10.20 -15.36 -13.14
C GLU A 393 -11.07 -15.02 -11.92
N GLY A 394 -11.46 -13.75 -11.79
CA GLY A 394 -12.21 -13.26 -10.62
C GLY A 394 -11.38 -13.17 -9.33
N THR A 395 -10.07 -13.37 -9.41
CA THR A 395 -9.15 -13.33 -8.26
C THR A 395 -8.17 -12.17 -8.40
N GLN A 396 -7.86 -11.54 -7.27
CA GLN A 396 -6.75 -10.62 -7.15
C GLN A 396 -6.05 -10.81 -5.81
N ALA A 397 -4.90 -11.44 -5.85
CA ALA A 397 -3.95 -11.51 -4.74
C ALA A 397 -2.83 -10.49 -4.96
N PHE A 398 -2.17 -10.11 -3.86
CA PHE A 398 -0.98 -9.26 -3.89
C PHE A 398 0.05 -9.76 -2.88
N MET A 399 1.28 -9.29 -3.03
CA MET A 399 2.38 -9.55 -2.12
C MET A 399 3.13 -8.26 -1.82
N PHE A 400 3.44 -8.04 -0.57
CA PHE A 400 4.47 -7.13 -0.12
C PHE A 400 5.74 -7.96 0.10
N GLU A 401 6.71 -7.81 -0.77
CA GLU A 401 7.99 -8.52 -0.67
C GLU A 401 9.06 -7.58 -0.14
N SER A 402 9.85 -8.02 0.84
CA SER A 402 10.84 -7.16 1.51
C SER A 402 12.15 -7.88 1.77
N SER A 403 13.26 -7.15 1.60
CA SER A 403 14.59 -7.64 2.00
C SER A 403 14.81 -7.71 3.52
N LEU A 404 13.81 -7.31 4.32
CA LEU A 404 13.90 -7.30 5.77
C LEU A 404 13.24 -8.54 6.38
N SER A 405 13.79 -9.03 7.48
CA SER A 405 13.14 -10.07 8.29
C SER A 405 12.06 -9.44 9.12
N LEU A 406 10.80 -9.82 8.87
CA LEU A 406 9.65 -9.19 9.49
C LEU A 406 9.32 -9.83 10.83
N ALA A 407 9.31 -9.03 11.89
CA ALA A 407 8.80 -9.42 13.20
C ALA A 407 7.28 -9.23 13.24
N VAL A 408 6.57 -10.17 13.85
CA VAL A 408 5.12 -10.09 14.06
C VAL A 408 4.84 -9.40 15.39
N THR A 409 3.88 -8.48 15.41
CA THR A 409 3.46 -7.81 16.64
C THR A 409 2.60 -8.73 17.49
N LYS A 410 2.46 -8.42 18.78
CA LYS A 410 1.50 -9.10 19.67
C LYS A 410 0.07 -9.06 19.14
N TRP A 411 -0.33 -7.95 18.52
CA TRP A 411 -1.65 -7.87 17.89
C TRP A 411 -1.78 -8.88 16.75
N GLY A 412 -0.79 -8.96 15.87
CA GLY A 412 -0.79 -9.88 14.73
C GLY A 412 -0.76 -11.34 15.14
N GLU A 413 -0.03 -11.69 16.21
CA GLU A 413 0.13 -13.09 16.62
C GLU A 413 -1.00 -13.57 17.55
N GLU A 414 -1.44 -12.74 18.49
CA GLU A 414 -2.36 -13.17 19.54
C GLU A 414 -3.68 -12.37 19.53
N THR A 415 -3.60 -11.03 19.62
CA THR A 415 -4.75 -10.19 19.98
C THR A 415 -5.83 -10.20 18.88
N CYS A 416 -5.45 -10.22 17.61
CA CYS A 416 -6.40 -10.27 16.49
C CYS A 416 -7.18 -11.58 16.43
N GLN A 417 -6.71 -12.66 17.05
CA GLN A 417 -7.32 -14.00 17.08
C GLN A 417 -7.61 -14.57 15.67
N LYS A 418 -6.79 -14.18 14.67
CA LYS A 418 -6.96 -14.62 13.27
C LYS A 418 -5.89 -15.60 12.81
N LEU A 419 -4.82 -15.78 13.58
CA LEU A 419 -3.75 -16.69 13.23
C LEU A 419 -4.29 -18.14 13.13
N ASP A 420 -3.99 -18.80 12.02
CA ASP A 420 -4.41 -20.15 11.73
C ASP A 420 -3.33 -21.14 12.18
N ALA A 421 -3.53 -21.75 13.32
CA ALA A 421 -2.59 -22.71 13.92
C ALA A 421 -2.43 -24.00 13.10
N ALA A 422 -3.38 -24.31 12.20
CA ALA A 422 -3.35 -25.52 11.36
C ALA A 422 -2.74 -25.28 9.96
N TYR A 423 -2.22 -24.08 9.69
CA TYR A 423 -1.73 -23.77 8.33
C TYR A 423 -0.67 -24.76 7.82
N TYR A 424 0.27 -25.19 8.66
CA TYR A 424 1.33 -26.13 8.30
C TYR A 424 0.80 -27.49 7.82
N GLU A 425 -0.42 -27.87 8.20
CA GLU A 425 -1.03 -29.16 7.85
C GLU A 425 -1.25 -29.31 6.34
N CYS A 426 -1.38 -28.21 5.60
CA CYS A 426 -1.62 -28.25 4.16
C CYS A 426 -0.50 -28.92 3.35
N TRP A 427 0.68 -29.14 3.93
CA TRP A 427 1.80 -29.85 3.31
C TRP A 427 2.08 -31.22 3.88
N GLN A 428 1.48 -31.62 5.04
CA GLN A 428 1.86 -32.83 5.77
C GLN A 428 1.50 -34.13 5.05
N ALA A 429 0.52 -34.09 4.12
CA ALA A 429 0.13 -35.27 3.34
C ALA A 429 0.91 -35.44 2.02
N LEU A 430 1.94 -34.61 1.75
CA LEU A 430 2.84 -34.79 0.62
C LEU A 430 3.61 -36.13 0.78
N LYS A 431 3.67 -36.93 -0.29
CA LYS A 431 4.29 -38.26 -0.27
C LYS A 431 5.69 -38.22 -0.84
N ASN A 432 6.56 -39.07 -0.33
CA ASN A 432 7.82 -39.38 -0.99
C ASN A 432 7.56 -40.32 -2.17
N ASN A 433 7.63 -39.78 -3.38
CA ASN A 433 7.41 -40.53 -4.63
C ASN A 433 8.71 -41.08 -5.23
N PHE A 434 9.85 -40.80 -4.60
CA PHE A 434 11.15 -41.29 -5.08
C PHE A 434 11.32 -42.77 -4.76
N GLN A 435 11.63 -43.58 -5.78
CA GLN A 435 11.92 -45.00 -5.64
C GLN A 435 13.41 -45.26 -5.95
N ILE A 436 14.11 -45.91 -5.03
CA ILE A 436 15.48 -46.33 -5.28
C ILE A 436 15.42 -47.57 -6.19
N THR A 437 15.80 -47.46 -7.44
CA THR A 437 16.02 -48.59 -8.31
C THR A 437 17.41 -49.12 -8.04
N ASN A 438 17.51 -50.31 -7.45
CA ASN A 438 18.81 -51.02 -7.39
C ASN A 438 19.13 -51.46 -8.83
N ASN A 439 20.10 -50.76 -9.46
CA ASN A 439 20.73 -51.23 -10.72
C ASN A 439 21.72 -52.36 -10.39
#